data_6e5972f03e2c3a7099af52e4b79f2d37
#
_entry.id   6e5972f03e2c3a7099af52e4b79f2d37
#
_cell.length_a   1.000
_cell.length_b   1.000
_cell.length_c   1.000
_cell.angle_alpha   90.00
_cell.angle_beta   90.00
_cell.angle_gamma   90.00
#
_symmetry.space_group_name_H-M   'P 1'
#
loop_
_entity.id
_entity.type
_entity.pdbx_description
1 polymer ?
#
loop_
_entity_poly.entity_id
_entity_poly.type
_entity_poly.pdbx_seq_one_letter_code
_entity_poly.pdbx_strand_id
1 'polypeptide(L)'
;MNTTTPTRLNIIAAVGLAVGGVFGLLGTVVAQSNLRTAFWGIDSVGLIVATALLTLKYFRAGNDTVSAGFLVFAIGEAVMLSGTAATLEGSVPAFAAGTALWSAALLLTSIPKQFAIGVRLVGIIGSVLFAITAARIFWGEQVLPTSRPLPFFAYPFLVLTFAGWIWTLLKRD
;
A
#
# COMPACT_ATOMS: atom_id res chain seq x y z
N MET A 1 17.55 -7.20 -30.02
CA MET A 1 16.92 -6.69 -28.79
C MET A 1 15.63 -7.47 -28.60
N ASN A 2 15.62 -8.47 -27.69
CA ASN A 2 14.40 -9.20 -27.36
C ASN A 2 13.57 -8.28 -26.44
N THR A 3 12.57 -7.63 -26.98
CA THR A 3 11.57 -6.89 -26.20
C THR A 3 10.71 -7.91 -25.46
N THR A 4 11.08 -8.23 -24.22
CA THR A 4 10.26 -9.10 -23.40
C THR A 4 8.96 -8.37 -23.03
N THR A 5 7.85 -8.86 -23.56
CA THR A 5 6.52 -8.36 -23.18
C THR A 5 6.29 -8.60 -21.67
N PRO A 6 5.66 -7.65 -20.95
CA PRO A 6 5.33 -7.84 -19.55
C PRO A 6 4.55 -9.15 -19.35
N THR A 7 4.94 -9.92 -18.34
CA THR A 7 4.23 -11.17 -18.03
C THR A 7 2.79 -10.88 -17.59
N ARG A 8 1.87 -11.84 -17.77
CA ARG A 8 0.48 -11.71 -17.29
C ARG A 8 0.42 -11.36 -15.80
N LEU A 9 1.31 -11.94 -15.00
CA LEU A 9 1.42 -11.62 -13.57
C LEU A 9 1.74 -10.13 -13.34
N ASN A 10 2.70 -9.57 -14.09
CA ASN A 10 3.06 -8.16 -13.98
C ASN A 10 1.87 -7.25 -14.31
N ILE A 11 1.08 -7.59 -15.34
CA ILE A 11 -0.08 -6.80 -15.76
C ILE A 11 -1.16 -6.85 -14.68
N ILE A 12 -1.48 -8.04 -14.15
CA ILE A 12 -2.51 -8.19 -13.09
C ILE A 12 -2.08 -7.44 -11.83
N ALA A 13 -0.83 -7.57 -11.42
CA ALA A 13 -0.31 -6.84 -10.25
C ALA A 13 -0.34 -5.32 -10.48
N ALA A 14 0.03 -4.84 -11.67
CA ALA A 14 -0.02 -3.41 -12.00
C ALA A 14 -1.46 -2.87 -11.98
N VAL A 15 -2.43 -3.63 -12.52
CA VAL A 15 -3.86 -3.26 -12.45
C VAL A 15 -4.34 -3.20 -11.01
N GLY A 16 -4.02 -4.20 -10.17
CA GLY A 16 -4.40 -4.21 -8.76
C GLY A 16 -3.81 -3.02 -7.99
N LEU A 17 -2.54 -2.68 -8.21
CA LEU A 17 -1.91 -1.49 -7.62
C LEU A 17 -2.57 -0.19 -8.10
N ALA A 18 -2.93 -0.09 -9.38
CA ALA A 18 -3.60 1.10 -9.92
C ALA A 18 -5.01 1.25 -9.34
N VAL A 19 -5.78 0.16 -9.28
CA VAL A 19 -7.10 0.12 -8.66
C VAL A 19 -7.00 0.54 -7.20
N GLY A 20 -6.07 -0.05 -6.44
CA GLY A 20 -5.84 0.30 -5.06
C GLY A 20 -5.50 1.78 -4.89
N GLY A 21 -4.51 2.29 -5.60
CA GLY A 21 -4.12 3.70 -5.50
C GLY A 21 -5.27 4.68 -5.80
N VAL A 22 -6.07 4.40 -6.82
CA VAL A 22 -7.20 5.26 -7.22
C VAL A 22 -8.34 5.19 -6.20
N PHE A 23 -8.81 3.99 -5.87
CA PHE A 23 -9.96 3.82 -4.98
C PHE A 23 -9.62 4.15 -3.52
N GLY A 24 -8.38 3.89 -3.07
CA GLY A 24 -7.89 4.32 -1.77
C GLY A 24 -7.96 5.83 -1.60
N LEU A 25 -7.44 6.61 -2.58
CA LEU A 25 -7.55 8.08 -2.56
C LEU A 25 -9.00 8.55 -2.63
N LEU A 26 -9.82 7.98 -3.51
CA LEU A 26 -11.25 8.35 -3.60
C LEU A 26 -11.97 8.11 -2.29
N GLY A 27 -11.69 7.00 -1.60
CA GLY A 27 -12.25 6.70 -0.28
C GLY A 27 -11.87 7.70 0.80
N THR A 28 -10.68 8.34 0.70
CA THR A 28 -10.27 9.34 1.70
C THR A 28 -10.94 10.70 1.53
N VAL A 29 -11.44 11.03 0.33
CA VAL A 29 -12.02 12.34 0.01
C VAL A 29 -13.54 12.32 -0.10
N VAL A 30 -14.16 11.14 -0.33
CA VAL A 30 -15.61 11.04 -0.47
C VAL A 30 -16.30 11.24 0.88
N ALA A 31 -17.34 12.08 0.90
CA ALA A 31 -18.08 12.39 2.13
C ALA A 31 -19.05 11.26 2.52
N GLN A 32 -19.67 10.58 1.54
CA GLN A 32 -20.69 9.57 1.76
C GLN A 32 -20.09 8.27 2.31
N SER A 33 -20.52 7.83 3.50
CA SER A 33 -19.96 6.67 4.21
C SER A 33 -20.02 5.36 3.41
N ASN A 34 -21.16 5.07 2.79
CA ASN A 34 -21.33 3.83 2.02
C ASN A 34 -20.40 3.78 0.81
N LEU A 35 -20.20 4.91 0.10
CA LEU A 35 -19.25 4.97 -1.00
C LEU A 35 -17.80 4.85 -0.51
N ARG A 36 -17.48 5.46 0.63
CA ARG A 36 -16.17 5.32 1.27
C ARG A 36 -15.85 3.87 1.56
N THR A 37 -16.76 3.15 2.21
CA THR A 37 -16.60 1.74 2.53
C THR A 37 -16.45 0.90 1.25
N ALA A 38 -17.24 1.16 0.22
CA ALA A 38 -17.14 0.46 -1.06
C ALA A 38 -15.79 0.73 -1.73
N PHE A 39 -15.31 1.98 -1.77
CA PHE A 39 -14.04 2.33 -2.38
C PHE A 39 -12.86 1.70 -1.64
N TRP A 40 -12.84 1.75 -0.31
CA TRP A 40 -11.80 1.09 0.47
C TRP A 40 -11.86 -0.44 0.36
N GLY A 41 -13.05 -1.02 0.20
CA GLY A 41 -13.19 -2.45 -0.08
C GLY A 41 -12.59 -2.86 -1.42
N ILE A 42 -12.85 -2.08 -2.48
CA ILE A 42 -12.26 -2.31 -3.83
C ILE A 42 -10.74 -2.12 -3.79
N ASP A 43 -10.28 -1.04 -3.16
CA ASP A 43 -8.87 -0.76 -2.91
C ASP A 43 -8.17 -1.95 -2.27
N SER A 44 -8.66 -2.38 -1.10
CA SER A 44 -8.05 -3.46 -0.32
C SER A 44 -7.96 -4.77 -1.10
N VAL A 45 -9.03 -5.17 -1.80
CA VAL A 45 -9.00 -6.38 -2.63
C VAL A 45 -7.96 -6.24 -3.75
N GLY A 46 -7.91 -5.10 -4.41
CA GLY A 46 -6.94 -4.82 -5.47
C GLY A 46 -5.50 -4.90 -4.96
N LEU A 47 -5.21 -4.28 -3.82
CA LEU A 47 -3.87 -4.26 -3.21
C LEU A 47 -3.47 -5.64 -2.67
N ILE A 48 -4.37 -6.37 -2.01
CA ILE A 48 -4.09 -7.73 -1.51
C ILE A 48 -3.70 -8.65 -2.67
N VAL A 49 -4.49 -8.66 -3.75
CA VAL A 49 -4.19 -9.49 -4.91
C VAL A 49 -2.85 -9.09 -5.55
N ALA A 50 -2.64 -7.79 -5.77
CA ALA A 50 -1.41 -7.29 -6.38
C ALA A 50 -0.17 -7.65 -5.55
N THR A 51 -0.20 -7.38 -4.25
CA THR A 51 0.96 -7.60 -3.37
C THR A 51 1.21 -9.07 -3.10
N ALA A 52 0.19 -9.93 -3.06
CA ALA A 52 0.34 -11.37 -3.02
C ALA A 52 1.05 -11.91 -4.29
N LEU A 53 0.67 -11.43 -5.48
CA LEU A 53 1.34 -11.79 -6.73
C LEU A 53 2.80 -11.29 -6.74
N LEU A 54 3.08 -10.09 -6.24
CA LEU A 54 4.43 -9.55 -6.13
C LEU A 54 5.27 -10.31 -5.11
N THR A 55 4.68 -10.77 -4.00
CA THR A 55 5.34 -11.68 -3.06
C THR A 55 5.86 -12.92 -3.79
N LEU A 56 5.00 -13.62 -4.55
CA LEU A 56 5.39 -14.80 -5.31
C LEU A 56 6.45 -14.51 -6.36
N LYS A 57 6.34 -13.37 -7.05
CA LYS A 57 7.30 -12.94 -8.06
C LYS A 57 8.69 -12.77 -7.46
N TYR A 58 8.80 -11.98 -6.39
CA TYR A 58 10.08 -11.64 -5.79
C TYR A 58 10.69 -12.81 -4.99
N PHE A 59 9.86 -13.66 -4.40
CA PHE A 59 10.32 -14.91 -3.80
C PHE A 59 10.98 -15.83 -4.83
N ARG A 60 10.34 -16.04 -5.99
CA ARG A 60 10.91 -16.85 -7.08
C ARG A 60 12.17 -16.24 -7.69
N ALA A 61 12.34 -14.94 -7.56
CA ALA A 61 13.54 -14.23 -8.02
C ALA A 61 14.69 -14.22 -6.98
N GLY A 62 14.51 -14.85 -5.81
CA GLY A 62 15.49 -14.85 -4.73
C GLY A 62 15.62 -13.51 -3.99
N ASN A 63 14.60 -12.65 -4.07
CA ASN A 63 14.56 -11.35 -3.41
C ASN A 63 13.70 -11.41 -2.14
N ASP A 64 14.16 -12.16 -1.14
CA ASP A 64 13.35 -12.50 0.04
C ASP A 64 12.89 -11.27 0.83
N THR A 65 13.76 -10.26 0.98
CA THR A 65 13.40 -9.01 1.69
C THR A 65 12.26 -8.26 1.01
N VAL A 66 12.33 -8.13 -0.33
CA VAL A 66 11.27 -7.46 -1.11
C VAL A 66 9.99 -8.30 -1.10
N SER A 67 10.13 -9.63 -1.20
CA SER A 67 9.02 -10.57 -1.09
C SER A 67 8.32 -10.45 0.26
N ALA A 68 9.08 -10.46 1.36
CA ALA A 68 8.55 -10.26 2.71
C ALA A 68 7.84 -8.92 2.83
N GLY A 69 8.39 -7.85 2.25
CA GLY A 69 7.76 -6.53 2.23
C GLY A 69 6.38 -6.54 1.58
N PHE A 70 6.24 -7.17 0.41
CA PHE A 70 4.92 -7.29 -0.24
C PHE A 70 3.96 -8.17 0.53
N LEU A 71 4.44 -9.24 1.19
CA LEU A 71 3.60 -10.07 2.05
C LEU A 71 3.09 -9.29 3.27
N VAL A 72 3.97 -8.55 3.94
CA VAL A 72 3.59 -7.68 5.07
C VAL A 72 2.59 -6.62 4.63
N PHE A 73 2.75 -6.06 3.42
CA PHE A 73 1.78 -5.13 2.86
C PHE A 73 0.39 -5.78 2.68
N ALA A 74 0.34 -6.98 2.09
CA ALA A 74 -0.91 -7.72 1.90
C ALA A 74 -1.61 -8.00 3.24
N ILE A 75 -0.86 -8.37 4.28
CA ILE A 75 -1.38 -8.59 5.63
C ILE A 75 -1.92 -7.28 6.22
N GLY A 76 -1.17 -6.18 6.09
CA GLY A 76 -1.59 -4.86 6.56
C GLY A 76 -2.89 -4.41 5.92
N GLU A 77 -3.03 -4.64 4.62
CA GLU A 77 -4.25 -4.34 3.86
C GLU A 77 -5.44 -5.18 4.30
N ALA A 78 -5.22 -6.49 4.54
CA ALA A 78 -6.26 -7.37 5.04
C ALA A 78 -6.73 -6.96 6.46
N VAL A 79 -5.82 -6.52 7.31
CA VAL A 79 -6.15 -5.97 8.64
C VAL A 79 -6.99 -4.70 8.50
N MET A 80 -6.63 -3.78 7.61
CA MET A 80 -7.44 -2.58 7.36
C MET A 80 -8.83 -2.92 6.83
N LEU A 81 -8.91 -3.85 5.87
CA LEU A 81 -10.18 -4.32 5.31
C LEU A 81 -11.10 -4.85 6.41
N SER A 82 -10.59 -5.56 7.40
CA SER A 82 -11.39 -6.06 8.52
C SER A 82 -12.04 -4.93 9.34
N GLY A 83 -11.44 -3.75 9.36
CA GLY A 83 -11.98 -2.56 10.04
C GLY A 83 -13.03 -1.79 9.24
N THR A 84 -13.16 -2.02 7.93
CA THR A 84 -14.06 -1.23 7.07
C THR A 84 -15.55 -1.44 7.36
N ALA A 85 -15.92 -2.56 7.99
CA ALA A 85 -17.29 -2.84 8.42
C ALA A 85 -17.71 -2.04 9.67
N ALA A 86 -16.76 -1.43 10.38
CA ALA A 86 -17.01 -0.60 11.55
C ALA A 86 -17.25 0.87 11.16
N THR A 87 -17.64 1.71 12.13
CA THR A 87 -17.60 3.17 11.97
C THR A 87 -16.15 3.65 11.80
N LEU A 88 -15.95 4.89 11.37
CA LEU A 88 -14.59 5.47 11.27
C LEU A 88 -13.82 5.36 12.59
N GLU A 89 -14.47 5.68 13.70
CA GLU A 89 -13.89 5.57 15.05
C GLU A 89 -13.63 4.11 15.42
N GLY A 90 -14.55 3.20 15.11
CA GLY A 90 -14.40 1.76 15.36
C GLY A 90 -13.31 1.11 14.51
N SER A 91 -12.93 1.71 13.39
CA SER A 91 -11.86 1.22 12.53
C SER A 91 -10.44 1.57 13.03
N VAL A 92 -10.31 2.50 13.97
CA VAL A 92 -9.00 3.03 14.43
C VAL A 92 -8.01 1.94 14.86
N PRO A 93 -8.37 0.89 15.61
CA PRO A 93 -7.42 -0.16 15.97
C PRO A 93 -6.89 -0.93 14.77
N ALA A 94 -7.77 -1.30 13.82
CA ALA A 94 -7.36 -1.97 12.58
C ALA A 94 -6.51 -1.05 11.71
N PHE A 95 -6.86 0.25 11.65
CA PHE A 95 -6.10 1.26 10.95
C PHE A 95 -4.68 1.46 11.55
N ALA A 96 -4.55 1.49 12.87
CA ALA A 96 -3.26 1.59 13.55
C ALA A 96 -2.35 0.41 13.20
N ALA A 97 -2.87 -0.81 13.32
CA ALA A 97 -2.13 -2.03 12.99
C ALA A 97 -1.77 -2.08 11.50
N GLY A 98 -2.71 -1.75 10.63
CA GLY A 98 -2.49 -1.73 9.18
C GLY A 98 -1.45 -0.70 8.75
N THR A 99 -1.48 0.53 9.28
CA THR A 99 -0.48 1.57 8.97
C THR A 99 0.91 1.22 9.50
N ALA A 100 1.01 0.55 10.66
CA ALA A 100 2.28 0.02 11.16
C ALA A 100 2.86 -1.03 10.19
N LEU A 101 2.02 -1.95 9.70
CA LEU A 101 2.42 -2.96 8.72
C LEU A 101 2.78 -2.32 7.36
N TRP A 102 2.05 -1.32 6.89
CA TRP A 102 2.42 -0.57 5.68
C TRP A 102 3.77 0.12 5.82
N SER A 103 4.04 0.73 6.97
CA SER A 103 5.33 1.34 7.26
C SER A 103 6.46 0.32 7.14
N ALA A 104 6.35 -0.83 7.80
CA ALA A 104 7.33 -1.90 7.71
C ALA A 104 7.48 -2.43 6.27
N ALA A 105 6.38 -2.64 5.57
CA ALA A 105 6.36 -3.11 4.18
C ALA A 105 7.07 -2.15 3.22
N LEU A 106 6.77 -0.85 3.32
CA LEU A 106 7.43 0.19 2.51
C LEU A 106 8.94 0.23 2.78
N LEU A 107 9.36 0.05 4.03
CA LEU A 107 10.77 0.01 4.38
C LEU A 107 11.44 -1.23 3.77
N LEU A 108 10.87 -2.43 3.94
CA LEU A 108 11.38 -3.68 3.40
C LEU A 108 11.48 -3.67 1.88
N THR A 109 10.55 -3.05 1.18
CA THR A 109 10.57 -2.94 -0.28
C THR A 109 11.49 -1.83 -0.79
N SER A 110 11.76 -0.79 0.01
CA SER A 110 12.54 0.39 -0.40
C SER A 110 14.03 0.32 -0.06
N ILE A 111 14.42 -0.42 0.98
CA ILE A 111 15.85 -0.58 1.34
C ILE A 111 16.63 -1.32 0.26
N PRO A 112 16.18 -2.48 -0.28
CA PRO A 112 16.90 -3.17 -1.33
C PRO A 112 16.97 -2.34 -2.63
N LYS A 113 18.03 -2.54 -3.41
CA LYS A 113 18.25 -1.82 -4.68
C LYS A 113 17.42 -2.40 -5.84
N GLN A 114 16.23 -2.92 -5.56
CA GLN A 114 15.34 -3.54 -6.55
C GLN A 114 14.61 -2.50 -7.41
N PHE A 115 14.31 -1.35 -6.83
CA PHE A 115 13.60 -0.26 -7.49
C PHE A 115 14.51 0.95 -7.72
N ALA A 116 14.12 1.82 -8.66
CA ALA A 116 14.81 3.08 -8.91
C ALA A 116 14.92 3.93 -7.62
N ILE A 117 16.00 4.69 -7.47
CA ILE A 117 16.28 5.45 -6.26
C ILE A 117 15.13 6.40 -5.88
N GLY A 118 14.48 7.03 -6.86
CA GLY A 118 13.32 7.92 -6.60
C GLY A 118 12.15 7.17 -5.96
N VAL A 119 11.83 5.96 -6.45
CA VAL A 119 10.75 5.12 -5.89
C VAL A 119 11.07 4.72 -4.45
N ARG A 120 12.34 4.36 -4.20
CA ARG A 120 12.82 3.97 -2.87
C ARG A 120 12.76 5.13 -1.88
N LEU A 121 13.17 6.32 -2.29
CA LEU A 121 13.10 7.52 -1.43
C LEU A 121 11.66 7.88 -1.08
N VAL A 122 10.76 7.88 -2.07
CA VAL A 122 9.34 8.11 -1.85
C VAL A 122 8.73 7.07 -0.91
N GLY A 123 9.08 5.79 -1.10
CA GLY A 123 8.63 4.70 -0.21
C GLY A 123 9.16 4.85 1.23
N ILE A 124 10.41 5.27 1.42
CA ILE A 124 10.97 5.53 2.76
C ILE A 124 10.24 6.70 3.44
N ILE A 125 9.97 7.79 2.71
CA ILE A 125 9.19 8.91 3.25
C ILE A 125 7.80 8.44 3.67
N GLY A 126 7.10 7.71 2.80
CA GLY A 126 5.80 7.11 3.13
C GLY A 126 5.87 6.22 4.37
N SER A 127 6.90 5.36 4.46
CA SER A 127 7.14 4.51 5.64
C SER A 127 7.21 5.32 6.93
N VAL A 128 8.02 6.37 6.96
CA VAL A 128 8.17 7.24 8.15
C VAL A 128 6.85 7.91 8.53
N LEU A 129 6.10 8.43 7.55
CA LEU A 129 4.83 9.12 7.81
C LEU A 129 3.77 8.15 8.36
N PHE A 130 3.70 6.91 7.83
CA PHE A 130 2.81 5.89 8.38
C PHE A 130 3.27 5.36 9.74
N ALA A 131 4.59 5.26 9.99
CA ALA A 131 5.11 4.95 11.31
C ALA A 131 4.67 5.97 12.36
N ILE A 132 4.79 7.27 12.03
CA ILE A 132 4.34 8.35 12.91
C ILE A 132 2.84 8.25 13.15
N THR A 133 2.04 7.98 12.10
CA THR A 133 0.59 7.81 12.22
C THR A 133 0.24 6.68 13.17
N ALA A 134 0.83 5.50 12.99
CA ALA A 134 0.61 4.34 13.85
C ALA A 134 1.05 4.62 15.30
N ALA A 135 2.22 5.21 15.48
CA ALA A 135 2.73 5.56 16.80
C ALA A 135 1.77 6.49 17.56
N ARG A 136 1.27 7.54 16.92
CA ARG A 136 0.30 8.46 17.55
C ARG A 136 -0.94 7.72 18.03
N ILE A 137 -1.47 6.79 17.23
CA ILE A 137 -2.66 6.01 17.63
C ILE A 137 -2.31 5.08 18.80
N PHE A 138 -1.15 4.39 18.76
CA PHE A 138 -0.73 3.51 19.86
C PHE A 138 -0.47 4.27 21.16
N TRP A 139 -0.13 5.55 21.09
CA TRP A 139 -0.03 6.43 22.26
C TRP A 139 -1.37 7.05 22.71
N GLY A 140 -2.49 6.61 22.12
CA GLY A 140 -3.84 6.97 22.55
C GLY A 140 -4.45 8.16 21.81
N GLU A 141 -3.83 8.69 20.76
CA GLU A 141 -4.46 9.71 19.94
C GLU A 141 -5.53 9.10 19.05
N GLN A 142 -6.68 9.78 18.97
CA GLN A 142 -7.78 9.42 18.05
C GLN A 142 -7.49 9.95 16.63
N VAL A 143 -6.65 9.23 15.88
CA VAL A 143 -6.33 9.58 14.49
C VAL A 143 -7.16 8.69 13.56
N LEU A 144 -8.11 9.31 12.86
CA LEU A 144 -8.96 8.65 11.88
C LEU A 144 -8.21 8.46 10.54
N PRO A 145 -8.61 7.50 9.70
CA PRO A 145 -8.04 7.33 8.35
C PRO A 145 -8.12 8.58 7.47
N THR A 146 -9.03 9.51 7.77
CA THR A 146 -9.22 10.78 7.04
C THR A 146 -8.62 12.00 7.75
N SER A 147 -7.94 11.81 8.90
CA SER A 147 -7.39 12.91 9.70
C SER A 147 -6.28 13.68 8.97
N ARG A 148 -6.21 14.99 9.26
CA ARG A 148 -5.14 15.89 8.78
C ARG A 148 -4.31 16.39 9.97
N PRO A 149 -3.02 16.65 9.79
CA PRO A 149 -2.21 16.48 8.57
C PRO A 149 -1.89 15.02 8.22
N LEU A 150 -1.83 14.13 9.21
CA LEU A 150 -1.57 12.70 9.02
C LEU A 150 -2.82 11.89 9.43
N PRO A 151 -3.10 10.83 8.68
CA PRO A 151 -2.39 10.19 7.57
C PRO A 151 -2.58 10.85 6.19
N PHE A 152 -3.44 11.86 6.05
CA PHE A 152 -3.86 12.42 4.77
C PHE A 152 -2.68 12.75 3.84
N PHE A 153 -1.63 13.41 4.34
CA PHE A 153 -0.44 13.73 3.54
C PHE A 153 0.54 12.58 3.36
N ALA A 154 0.31 11.42 3.99
CA ALA A 154 1.10 10.21 3.75
C ALA A 154 0.64 9.45 2.49
N TYR A 155 -0.66 9.47 2.18
CA TYR A 155 -1.22 8.74 1.04
C TYR A 155 -0.63 9.10 -0.33
N PRO A 156 -0.33 10.38 -0.67
CA PRO A 156 0.35 10.69 -1.91
C PRO A 156 1.69 9.96 -2.09
N PHE A 157 2.48 9.80 -1.04
CA PHE A 157 3.74 9.05 -1.10
C PHE A 157 3.51 7.56 -1.35
N LEU A 158 2.46 6.98 -0.76
CA LEU A 158 2.07 5.61 -1.02
C LEU A 158 1.70 5.42 -2.49
N VAL A 159 0.83 6.27 -3.03
CA VAL A 159 0.38 6.19 -4.43
C VAL A 159 1.53 6.42 -5.41
N LEU A 160 2.43 7.36 -5.13
CA LEU A 160 3.64 7.56 -5.93
C LEU A 160 4.56 6.32 -5.90
N THR A 161 4.64 5.64 -4.75
CA THR A 161 5.36 4.37 -4.65
C THR A 161 4.72 3.29 -5.51
N PHE A 162 3.38 3.17 -5.50
CA PHE A 162 2.65 2.25 -6.39
C PHE A 162 2.91 2.58 -7.86
N ALA A 163 2.86 3.85 -8.24
CA ALA A 163 3.17 4.29 -9.61
C ALA A 163 4.60 3.86 -10.03
N GLY A 164 5.57 3.98 -9.12
CA GLY A 164 6.94 3.52 -9.35
C GLY A 164 7.05 2.00 -9.49
N TRP A 165 6.31 1.23 -8.69
CA TRP A 165 6.24 -0.22 -8.84
C TRP A 165 5.57 -0.63 -10.15
N ILE A 166 4.43 -0.01 -10.52
CA ILE A 166 3.74 -0.23 -11.80
C ILE A 166 4.69 0.06 -12.96
N TRP A 167 5.39 1.20 -12.93
CA TRP A 167 6.38 1.54 -13.94
C TRP A 167 7.43 0.44 -14.11
N THR A 168 7.99 -0.05 -12.98
CA THR A 168 9.00 -1.11 -13.00
C THR A 168 8.45 -2.42 -13.55
N LEU A 169 7.17 -2.74 -13.30
CA LEU A 169 6.52 -3.97 -13.76
C LEU A 169 6.22 -3.95 -15.26
N LEU A 170 5.91 -2.77 -15.80
CA LEU A 170 5.47 -2.58 -17.19
C LEU A 170 6.59 -2.10 -18.12
N LYS A 171 7.73 -1.65 -17.56
CA LYS A 171 8.88 -1.23 -18.35
C LYS A 171 9.36 -2.42 -19.20
N ARG A 172 9.51 -2.16 -20.49
CA ARG A 172 10.14 -3.10 -21.44
C ARG A 172 11.65 -2.91 -21.32
N ASP A 173 12.36 -3.93 -20.92
CA ASP A 173 13.83 -3.96 -20.95
C ASP A 173 14.34 -4.21 -22.36
#